data_49639faf95db4c1a8a4ef337450e8f1d
#
_entry.id   49639faf95db4c1a8a4ef337450e8f1d
#
_cell.length_a   1.000
_cell.length_b   1.000
_cell.length_c   1.000
_cell.angle_alpha   90.00
_cell.angle_beta   90.00
_cell.angle_gamma   90.00
#
_symmetry.space_group_name_H-M   'P 1'
#
loop_
_entity.id
_entity.type
_entity.pdbx_description
1 polymer ?
#
loop_
_entity_poly.entity_id
_entity_poly.type
_entity_poly.pdbx_seq_one_letter_code
_entity_poly.pdbx_strand_id
1 'polypeptide(L)'
;MASQSMTSRLLEDRSTQLFVALAAFFCVNAALAEFIGVKIFALEDTLGIRPLEWNLFGQTGSLNFTAGTLLWPIVFIMTDTINEYFGRRGVRFISWLAAALIVYGFAFAFIAIHLAPASWWIGVAKDHGVPDYQAAFSAVFGQGLWTIWGSLIAFMLGQLIDVSIYHRIRRRTGDRHAWLRATGSTAVSQLIDSFVVLYIAFVLGPQHWQMSLFLAVGTLNYLYKMLAAIALIPLLYVARAGIHRYVGSARAAELQAQAAAG
;
A
#
# COMPACT_ATOMS: atom_id res chain seq x y z
N MET A 1 4.58 17.88 -44.05
CA MET A 1 4.91 17.33 -42.70
C MET A 1 3.59 17.19 -41.96
N ALA A 2 3.11 15.97 -41.77
CA ALA A 2 1.84 15.73 -41.09
C ALA A 2 1.97 16.14 -39.62
N SER A 3 1.02 17.03 -39.18
CA SER A 3 0.87 17.39 -37.76
C SER A 3 0.56 16.12 -36.97
N GLN A 4 1.54 15.55 -36.33
CA GLN A 4 1.28 14.51 -35.33
C GLN A 4 0.31 15.06 -34.29
N SER A 5 -0.78 14.35 -34.03
CA SER A 5 -1.75 14.80 -33.04
C SER A 5 -1.07 14.96 -31.68
N MET A 6 -1.52 15.89 -30.86
CA MET A 6 -1.00 16.11 -29.51
C MET A 6 -1.02 14.81 -28.70
N THR A 7 -2.00 13.95 -28.91
CA THR A 7 -2.18 12.64 -28.29
C THR A 7 -1.07 11.66 -28.64
N SER A 8 -0.63 11.57 -29.92
CA SER A 8 0.47 10.69 -30.31
C SER A 8 1.79 11.10 -29.67
N ARG A 9 2.07 12.40 -29.58
CA ARG A 9 3.27 12.92 -28.90
C ARG A 9 3.31 12.59 -27.40
N LEU A 10 2.15 12.68 -26.72
CA LEU A 10 2.07 12.32 -25.30
C LEU A 10 2.33 10.83 -25.06
N LEU A 11 1.83 9.95 -25.94
CA LEU A 11 2.03 8.50 -25.82
C LEU A 11 3.45 8.06 -26.23
N GLU A 12 4.16 8.85 -27.05
CA GLU A 12 5.55 8.60 -27.43
C GLU A 12 6.55 9.11 -26.38
N ASP A 13 6.15 10.04 -25.50
CA ASP A 13 7.02 10.56 -24.45
C ASP A 13 7.28 9.51 -23.36
N ARG A 14 8.55 9.09 -23.24
CA ARG A 14 8.98 8.08 -22.27
C ARG A 14 8.69 8.48 -20.80
N SER A 15 8.67 9.79 -20.52
CA SER A 15 8.35 10.27 -19.16
C SER A 15 6.88 10.04 -18.82
N THR A 16 6.00 10.28 -19.79
CA THR A 16 4.56 10.01 -19.67
C THR A 16 4.29 8.51 -19.55
N GLN A 17 4.92 7.70 -20.40
CA GLN A 17 4.80 6.23 -20.32
C GLN A 17 5.28 5.71 -18.95
N LEU A 18 6.41 6.22 -18.44
CA LEU A 18 6.92 5.88 -17.12
C LEU A 18 5.91 6.22 -16.02
N PHE A 19 5.35 7.44 -16.04
CA PHE A 19 4.37 7.85 -15.05
C PHE A 19 3.13 6.96 -15.07
N VAL A 20 2.59 6.68 -16.25
CA VAL A 20 1.41 5.81 -16.41
C VAL A 20 1.70 4.38 -15.91
N ALA A 21 2.87 3.81 -16.24
CA ALA A 21 3.26 2.49 -15.78
C ALA A 21 3.40 2.43 -14.24
N LEU A 22 4.07 3.43 -13.65
CA LEU A 22 4.22 3.53 -12.20
C LEU A 22 2.87 3.74 -11.50
N ALA A 23 2.01 4.60 -12.05
CA ALA A 23 0.68 4.86 -11.51
C ALA A 23 -0.22 3.61 -11.57
N ALA A 24 -0.23 2.90 -12.69
CA ALA A 24 -0.98 1.67 -12.84
C ALA A 24 -0.51 0.60 -11.86
N PHE A 25 0.81 0.39 -11.76
CA PHE A 25 1.38 -0.60 -10.85
C PHE A 25 1.12 -0.22 -9.37
N PHE A 26 1.23 1.06 -9.01
CA PHE A 26 0.87 1.57 -7.69
C PHE A 26 -0.60 1.28 -7.35
N CYS A 27 -1.52 1.65 -8.22
CA CYS A 27 -2.96 1.45 -7.99
C CYS A 27 -3.33 -0.03 -7.86
N VAL A 28 -2.74 -0.89 -8.70
CA VAL A 28 -2.97 -2.35 -8.63
C VAL A 28 -2.44 -2.92 -7.32
N ASN A 29 -1.22 -2.55 -6.91
CA ASN A 29 -0.67 -3.05 -5.63
C ASN A 29 -1.47 -2.55 -4.43
N ALA A 30 -1.88 -1.28 -4.41
CA ALA A 30 -2.71 -0.75 -3.34
C ALA A 30 -4.06 -1.47 -3.26
N ALA A 31 -4.74 -1.64 -4.39
CA ALA A 31 -6.01 -2.36 -4.43
C ALA A 31 -5.86 -3.85 -4.02
N LEU A 32 -4.84 -4.55 -4.52
CA LEU A 32 -4.57 -5.93 -4.14
C LEU A 32 -4.27 -6.05 -2.64
N ALA A 33 -3.49 -5.12 -2.07
CA ALA A 33 -3.18 -5.13 -0.64
C ALA A 33 -4.44 -5.08 0.23
N GLU A 34 -5.44 -4.28 -0.18
CA GLU A 34 -6.73 -4.21 0.49
C GLU A 34 -7.51 -5.53 0.38
N PHE A 35 -7.65 -6.08 -0.83
CA PHE A 35 -8.44 -7.30 -1.04
C PHE A 35 -7.82 -8.54 -0.40
N ILE A 36 -6.50 -8.72 -0.47
CA ILE A 36 -5.84 -9.88 0.18
C ILE A 36 -5.63 -9.66 1.69
N GLY A 37 -5.80 -8.43 2.17
CA GLY A 37 -5.63 -8.06 3.57
C GLY A 37 -6.60 -8.77 4.52
N VAL A 38 -7.66 -9.38 4.00
CA VAL A 38 -8.60 -10.20 4.78
C VAL A 38 -7.94 -11.47 5.33
N LYS A 39 -6.91 -11.99 4.66
CA LYS A 39 -6.16 -13.15 5.13
C LYS A 39 -5.16 -12.74 6.19
N ILE A 40 -5.24 -13.40 7.36
CA ILE A 40 -4.19 -13.33 8.38
C ILE A 40 -3.27 -14.55 8.21
N PHE A 41 -1.96 -14.35 8.27
CA PHE A 41 -0.96 -15.40 8.26
C PHE A 41 -0.03 -15.30 9.46
N ALA A 42 0.46 -16.44 9.93
CA ALA A 42 1.50 -16.52 10.94
C ALA A 42 2.87 -16.48 10.24
N LEU A 43 3.69 -15.50 10.58
CA LEU A 43 5.02 -15.33 9.96
C LEU A 43 5.94 -16.48 10.33
N GLU A 44 5.92 -16.89 11.59
CA GLU A 44 6.76 -17.98 12.10
C GLU A 44 6.45 -19.30 11.40
N ASP A 45 5.18 -19.66 11.28
CA ASP A 45 4.76 -20.89 10.58
C ASP A 45 5.14 -20.84 9.10
N THR A 46 5.01 -19.65 8.48
CA THR A 46 5.39 -19.44 7.08
C THR A 46 6.87 -19.62 6.85
N LEU A 47 7.71 -19.25 7.82
CA LEU A 47 9.16 -19.40 7.77
C LEU A 47 9.65 -20.73 8.31
N GLY A 48 8.78 -21.59 8.88
CA GLY A 48 9.12 -22.85 9.51
C GLY A 48 9.96 -22.71 10.78
N ILE A 49 9.83 -21.59 11.49
CA ILE A 49 10.53 -21.31 12.74
C ILE A 49 9.59 -21.46 13.94
N ARG A 50 10.16 -21.64 15.14
CA ARG A 50 9.36 -21.69 16.37
C ARG A 50 8.67 -20.36 16.62
N PRO A 51 7.42 -20.35 17.16
CA PRO A 51 6.72 -19.14 17.52
C PRO A 51 7.55 -18.25 18.46
N LEU A 52 7.67 -16.98 18.09
CA LEU A 52 8.26 -15.94 18.94
C LEU A 52 7.16 -15.44 19.86
N GLU A 53 7.11 -16.00 21.07
CA GLU A 53 6.17 -15.54 22.09
C GLU A 53 6.56 -14.14 22.56
N TRP A 54 5.97 -13.11 21.92
CA TRP A 54 6.19 -11.73 22.35
C TRP A 54 5.30 -11.40 23.55
N ASN A 55 5.81 -10.53 24.42
CA ASN A 55 5.06 -9.96 25.54
C ASN A 55 5.20 -8.43 25.50
N LEU A 56 4.12 -7.74 25.11
CA LEU A 56 4.06 -6.28 24.99
C LEU A 56 2.81 -5.76 25.67
N PHE A 57 2.94 -4.77 26.54
CA PHE A 57 1.82 -4.12 27.24
C PHE A 57 0.89 -5.10 27.99
N GLY A 58 1.45 -6.22 28.50
CA GLY A 58 0.67 -7.26 29.15
C GLY A 58 -0.10 -8.20 28.22
N GLN A 59 0.09 -8.09 26.93
CA GLN A 59 -0.45 -8.98 25.90
C GLN A 59 0.65 -9.92 25.40
N THR A 60 0.30 -11.16 25.10
CA THR A 60 1.19 -12.17 24.54
C THR A 60 0.63 -12.70 23.23
N GLY A 61 1.49 -13.12 22.32
CA GLY A 61 1.06 -13.67 21.03
C GLY A 61 2.22 -14.02 20.11
N SER A 62 1.87 -14.42 18.89
CA SER A 62 2.79 -14.74 17.79
C SER A 62 2.77 -13.61 16.74
N LEU A 63 3.70 -13.66 15.78
CA LEU A 63 3.79 -12.67 14.71
C LEU A 63 2.75 -12.96 13.61
N ASN A 64 1.54 -12.48 13.84
CA ASN A 64 0.42 -12.61 12.91
C ASN A 64 0.18 -11.29 12.17
N PHE A 65 0.16 -11.35 10.83
CA PHE A 65 -0.02 -10.19 9.97
C PHE A 65 -1.08 -10.44 8.90
N THR A 66 -1.69 -9.38 8.41
CA THR A 66 -2.54 -9.47 7.22
C THR A 66 -1.69 -9.68 5.98
N ALA A 67 -2.18 -10.45 4.98
CA ALA A 67 -1.42 -10.66 3.74
C ALA A 67 -1.18 -9.35 2.96
N GLY A 68 -2.02 -8.33 3.14
CA GLY A 68 -1.80 -7.00 2.57
C GLY A 68 -0.47 -6.37 2.99
N THR A 69 0.06 -6.72 4.17
CA THR A 69 1.37 -6.19 4.63
C THR A 69 2.55 -6.59 3.75
N LEU A 70 2.41 -7.61 2.90
CA LEU A 70 3.43 -7.99 1.92
C LEU A 70 3.57 -6.98 0.78
N LEU A 71 2.48 -6.32 0.40
CA LEU A 71 2.46 -5.39 -0.73
C LEU A 71 2.70 -3.93 -0.31
N TRP A 72 2.32 -3.54 0.91
CA TRP A 72 2.47 -2.17 1.38
C TRP A 72 3.90 -1.63 1.27
N PRO A 73 4.96 -2.36 1.61
CA PRO A 73 6.33 -1.86 1.43
C PRO A 73 6.67 -1.55 -0.02
N ILE A 74 6.14 -2.33 -0.98
CA ILE A 74 6.28 -2.06 -2.42
C ILE A 74 5.57 -0.76 -2.81
N VAL A 75 4.34 -0.56 -2.31
CA VAL A 75 3.56 0.67 -2.53
C VAL A 75 4.33 1.89 -2.04
N PHE A 76 5.00 1.82 -0.87
CA PHE A 76 5.78 2.94 -0.33
C PHE A 76 7.03 3.24 -1.16
N ILE A 77 7.78 2.22 -1.60
CA ILE A 77 8.91 2.45 -2.52
C ILE A 77 8.46 3.11 -3.82
N MET A 78 7.29 2.74 -4.31
CA MET A 78 6.71 3.37 -5.48
C MET A 78 6.31 4.82 -5.22
N THR A 79 5.73 5.11 -4.03
CA THR A 79 5.45 6.48 -3.60
C THR A 79 6.73 7.32 -3.60
N ASP A 80 7.81 6.82 -2.99
CA ASP A 80 9.10 7.49 -2.97
C ASP A 80 9.65 7.72 -4.37
N THR A 81 9.57 6.70 -5.23
CA THR A 81 10.01 6.77 -6.62
C THR A 81 9.21 7.83 -7.39
N ILE A 82 7.87 7.80 -7.31
CA ILE A 82 7.03 8.77 -7.98
C ILE A 82 7.25 10.17 -7.41
N ASN A 83 7.44 10.30 -6.11
CA ASN A 83 7.74 11.56 -5.46
C ASN A 83 9.08 12.16 -5.93
N GLU A 84 10.07 11.31 -6.20
CA GLU A 84 11.39 11.74 -6.66
C GLU A 84 11.36 12.31 -8.08
N TYR A 85 10.61 11.69 -9.00
CA TYR A 85 10.59 12.05 -10.42
C TYR A 85 9.40 12.92 -10.84
N PHE A 86 8.27 12.84 -10.15
CA PHE A 86 7.02 13.53 -10.48
C PHE A 86 6.48 14.42 -9.37
N GLY A 87 7.20 14.48 -8.23
CA GLY A 87 6.93 15.39 -7.13
C GLY A 87 5.60 15.16 -6.42
N ARG A 88 5.25 16.13 -5.57
CA ARG A 88 4.02 16.09 -4.75
C ARG A 88 2.73 15.95 -5.55
N ARG A 89 2.67 16.60 -6.71
CA ARG A 89 1.48 16.57 -7.56
C ARG A 89 1.24 15.17 -8.11
N GLY A 90 2.32 14.50 -8.55
CA GLY A 90 2.26 13.11 -9.01
C GLY A 90 1.75 12.17 -7.92
N VAL A 91 2.33 12.23 -6.72
CA VAL A 91 1.91 11.36 -5.61
C VAL A 91 0.48 11.65 -5.18
N ARG A 92 0.07 12.91 -5.06
CA ARG A 92 -1.32 13.25 -4.71
C ARG A 92 -2.31 12.69 -5.73
N PHE A 93 -2.01 12.84 -7.00
CA PHE A 93 -2.88 12.34 -8.06
C PHE A 93 -3.06 10.82 -7.98
N ILE A 94 -1.95 10.06 -7.88
CA ILE A 94 -2.03 8.58 -7.80
C ILE A 94 -2.68 8.10 -6.49
N SER A 95 -2.47 8.79 -5.37
CA SER A 95 -3.08 8.44 -4.08
C SER A 95 -4.61 8.59 -4.13
N TRP A 96 -5.11 9.70 -4.67
CA TRP A 96 -6.54 9.89 -4.88
C TRP A 96 -7.11 8.90 -5.90
N LEU A 97 -6.38 8.62 -6.98
CA LEU A 97 -6.78 7.63 -7.97
C LEU A 97 -6.87 6.24 -7.34
N ALA A 98 -5.86 5.83 -6.57
CA ALA A 98 -5.87 4.53 -5.88
C ALA A 98 -7.02 4.45 -4.88
N ALA A 99 -7.25 5.47 -4.06
CA ALA A 99 -8.38 5.51 -3.14
C ALA A 99 -9.73 5.38 -3.85
N ALA A 100 -9.90 6.10 -4.97
CA ALA A 100 -11.12 6.00 -5.77
C ALA A 100 -11.31 4.60 -6.38
N LEU A 101 -10.24 3.97 -6.87
CA LEU A 101 -10.27 2.60 -7.41
C LEU A 101 -10.54 1.56 -6.32
N ILE A 102 -10.01 1.72 -5.11
CA ILE A 102 -10.30 0.86 -3.96
C ILE A 102 -11.78 0.97 -3.59
N VAL A 103 -12.31 2.19 -3.46
CA VAL A 103 -13.76 2.42 -3.18
C VAL A 103 -14.62 1.80 -4.27
N TYR A 104 -14.25 1.99 -5.55
CA TYR A 104 -14.92 1.38 -6.69
C TYR A 104 -14.92 -0.16 -6.57
N GLY A 105 -13.77 -0.77 -6.29
CA GLY A 105 -13.66 -2.22 -6.13
C GLY A 105 -14.53 -2.75 -5.01
N PHE A 106 -14.54 -2.12 -3.82
CA PHE A 106 -15.41 -2.51 -2.71
C PHE A 106 -16.89 -2.28 -2.98
N ALA A 107 -17.26 -1.22 -3.71
CA ALA A 107 -18.64 -1.00 -4.12
C ALA A 107 -19.15 -2.15 -5.01
N PHE A 108 -18.35 -2.59 -5.98
CA PHE A 108 -18.71 -3.73 -6.82
C PHE A 108 -18.66 -5.07 -6.08
N ALA A 109 -17.72 -5.26 -5.16
CA ALA A 109 -17.71 -6.43 -4.29
C ALA A 109 -18.99 -6.48 -3.44
N PHE A 110 -19.41 -5.36 -2.88
CA PHE A 110 -20.66 -5.24 -2.12
C PHE A 110 -21.88 -5.58 -2.98
N ILE A 111 -21.96 -5.04 -4.19
CA ILE A 111 -23.04 -5.38 -5.14
C ILE A 111 -23.02 -6.88 -5.43
N ALA A 112 -21.86 -7.45 -5.76
CA ALA A 112 -21.72 -8.87 -6.10
C ALA A 112 -22.16 -9.81 -4.97
N ILE A 113 -21.86 -9.47 -3.71
CA ILE A 113 -22.30 -10.22 -2.52
C ILE A 113 -23.83 -10.29 -2.42
N HIS A 114 -24.53 -9.22 -2.81
CA HIS A 114 -25.98 -9.11 -2.69
C HIS A 114 -26.75 -9.63 -3.92
N LEU A 115 -26.06 -10.03 -5.00
CA LEU A 115 -26.71 -10.72 -6.10
C LEU A 115 -27.17 -12.10 -5.66
N ALA A 116 -28.37 -12.51 -6.09
CA ALA A 116 -28.89 -13.84 -5.80
C ALA A 116 -27.99 -14.91 -6.46
N PRO A 117 -27.42 -15.86 -5.69
CA PRO A 117 -26.55 -16.88 -6.25
C PRO A 117 -27.36 -17.87 -7.11
N ALA A 118 -26.75 -18.39 -8.18
CA ALA A 118 -27.31 -19.49 -8.92
C ALA A 118 -27.38 -20.74 -8.02
N SER A 119 -28.50 -21.47 -8.05
CA SER A 119 -28.76 -22.61 -7.16
C SER A 119 -27.64 -23.67 -7.17
N TRP A 120 -27.08 -23.93 -8.35
CA TRP A 120 -25.99 -24.90 -8.52
C TRP A 120 -24.66 -24.41 -7.98
N TRP A 121 -24.46 -23.10 -7.92
CA TRP A 121 -23.17 -22.49 -7.52
C TRP A 121 -22.90 -22.58 -6.02
N ILE A 122 -23.94 -22.59 -5.18
CA ILE A 122 -23.79 -22.65 -3.71
C ILE A 122 -22.96 -23.86 -3.28
N GLY A 123 -23.20 -25.01 -3.91
CA GLY A 123 -22.57 -26.28 -3.56
C GLY A 123 -21.35 -26.67 -4.40
N VAL A 124 -20.85 -25.79 -5.29
CA VAL A 124 -19.82 -26.13 -6.29
C VAL A 124 -18.49 -26.58 -5.69
N ALA A 125 -18.17 -26.15 -4.49
CA ALA A 125 -16.91 -26.48 -3.82
C ALA A 125 -17.08 -27.35 -2.56
N LYS A 126 -18.21 -28.09 -2.41
CA LYS A 126 -18.44 -28.98 -1.27
C LYS A 126 -17.35 -30.04 -1.13
N ASP A 127 -16.92 -30.63 -2.25
CA ASP A 127 -15.86 -31.64 -2.28
C ASP A 127 -14.46 -31.09 -1.92
N HIS A 128 -14.32 -29.79 -1.92
CA HIS A 128 -13.10 -29.07 -1.49
C HIS A 128 -13.23 -28.51 -0.07
N GLY A 129 -14.21 -28.94 0.71
CA GLY A 129 -14.39 -28.53 2.10
C GLY A 129 -15.09 -27.17 2.29
N VAL A 130 -15.73 -26.63 1.23
CA VAL A 130 -16.51 -25.39 1.29
C VAL A 130 -17.99 -25.70 1.06
N PRO A 131 -18.78 -25.93 2.12
CA PRO A 131 -20.16 -26.38 1.99
C PRO A 131 -21.10 -25.31 1.40
N ASP A 132 -20.82 -24.03 1.64
CA ASP A 132 -21.57 -22.88 1.13
C ASP A 132 -20.60 -21.87 0.50
N TYR A 133 -20.56 -21.89 -0.83
CA TYR A 133 -19.63 -21.04 -1.59
C TYR A 133 -20.06 -19.56 -1.58
N GLN A 134 -21.38 -19.27 -1.42
CA GLN A 134 -21.87 -17.90 -1.26
C GLN A 134 -21.44 -17.32 0.09
N ALA A 135 -21.53 -18.10 1.16
CA ALA A 135 -21.06 -17.67 2.48
C ALA A 135 -19.55 -17.44 2.48
N ALA A 136 -18.77 -18.32 1.83
CA ALA A 136 -17.33 -18.14 1.68
C ALA A 136 -16.98 -16.88 0.87
N PHE A 137 -17.65 -16.63 -0.24
CA PHE A 137 -17.47 -15.44 -1.05
C PHE A 137 -17.78 -14.17 -0.23
N SER A 138 -18.90 -14.18 0.48
CA SER A 138 -19.29 -13.05 1.34
C SER A 138 -18.32 -12.82 2.50
N ALA A 139 -17.76 -13.88 3.08
CA ALA A 139 -16.77 -13.78 4.15
C ALA A 139 -15.43 -13.17 3.65
N VAL A 140 -15.00 -13.51 2.43
CA VAL A 140 -13.75 -13.01 1.85
C VAL A 140 -13.89 -11.56 1.36
N PHE A 141 -14.95 -11.24 0.63
CA PHE A 141 -15.12 -9.93 0.00
C PHE A 141 -15.95 -8.94 0.84
N GLY A 142 -16.69 -9.42 1.83
CA GLY A 142 -17.53 -8.61 2.71
C GLY A 142 -16.77 -8.04 3.92
N GLN A 143 -15.57 -7.52 3.73
CA GLN A 143 -14.82 -6.86 4.81
C GLN A 143 -15.69 -5.81 5.51
N GLY A 144 -15.59 -5.77 6.84
CA GLY A 144 -16.37 -4.81 7.62
C GLY A 144 -16.11 -3.37 7.19
N LEU A 145 -17.15 -2.56 7.09
CA LEU A 145 -17.05 -1.14 6.71
C LEU A 145 -16.01 -0.37 7.55
N TRP A 146 -15.88 -0.70 8.83
CA TRP A 146 -14.88 -0.10 9.71
C TRP A 146 -13.45 -0.38 9.28
N THR A 147 -13.18 -1.59 8.79
CA THR A 147 -11.83 -1.96 8.27
C THR A 147 -11.54 -1.20 6.99
N ILE A 148 -12.50 -1.13 6.05
CA ILE A 148 -12.35 -0.40 4.79
C ILE A 148 -12.12 1.10 5.04
N TRP A 149 -12.95 1.74 5.86
CA TRP A 149 -12.78 3.16 6.18
C TRP A 149 -11.50 3.41 6.96
N GLY A 150 -11.16 2.54 7.92
CA GLY A 150 -9.91 2.62 8.68
C GLY A 150 -8.69 2.58 7.77
N SER A 151 -8.67 1.65 6.82
CA SER A 151 -7.58 1.48 5.85
C SER A 151 -7.49 2.68 4.90
N LEU A 152 -8.60 3.13 4.31
CA LEU A 152 -8.60 4.28 3.39
C LEU A 152 -8.15 5.57 4.09
N ILE A 153 -8.63 5.84 5.29
CA ILE A 153 -8.23 7.03 6.06
C ILE A 153 -6.75 6.94 6.42
N ALA A 154 -6.29 5.80 6.93
CA ALA A 154 -4.90 5.57 7.28
C ALA A 154 -3.99 5.73 6.05
N PHE A 155 -4.35 5.12 4.92
CA PHE A 155 -3.63 5.24 3.66
C PHE A 155 -3.51 6.70 3.21
N MET A 156 -4.62 7.45 3.16
CA MET A 156 -4.59 8.85 2.72
C MET A 156 -3.77 9.74 3.66
N LEU A 157 -3.93 9.57 4.97
CA LEU A 157 -3.12 10.30 5.96
C LEU A 157 -1.65 9.93 5.84
N GLY A 158 -1.34 8.64 5.75
CA GLY A 158 0.02 8.13 5.56
C GLY A 158 0.68 8.73 4.33
N GLN A 159 0.02 8.73 3.17
CA GLN A 159 0.52 9.32 1.93
C GLN A 159 0.78 10.83 2.03
N LEU A 160 -0.15 11.59 2.62
CA LEU A 160 0.01 13.04 2.79
C LEU A 160 1.19 13.39 3.70
N ILE A 161 1.36 12.63 4.77
CA ILE A 161 2.44 12.81 5.75
C ILE A 161 3.77 12.39 5.14
N ASP A 162 3.81 11.24 4.47
CA ASP A 162 5.01 10.74 3.79
C ASP A 162 5.57 11.78 2.82
N VAL A 163 4.76 12.23 1.88
CA VAL A 163 5.14 13.27 0.91
C VAL A 163 5.63 14.54 1.59
N SER A 164 4.97 14.97 2.66
CA SER A 164 5.31 16.20 3.37
C SER A 164 6.67 16.09 4.07
N ILE A 165 6.94 14.96 4.71
CA ILE A 165 8.20 14.69 5.41
C ILE A 165 9.32 14.43 4.41
N TYR A 166 9.08 13.66 3.35
CA TYR A 166 10.04 13.43 2.27
C TYR A 166 10.61 14.74 1.74
N HIS A 167 9.74 15.70 1.40
CA HIS A 167 10.18 17.00 0.90
C HIS A 167 10.87 17.85 1.98
N ARG A 168 10.46 17.74 3.24
CA ARG A 168 11.14 18.44 4.36
C ARG A 168 12.56 17.92 4.55
N ILE A 169 12.77 16.60 4.45
CA ILE A 169 14.10 16.00 4.51
C ILE A 169 14.90 16.39 3.27
N ARG A 170 14.32 16.32 2.07
CA ARG A 170 14.98 16.70 0.80
C ARG A 170 15.51 18.13 0.82
N ARG A 171 14.76 19.09 1.36
CA ARG A 171 15.20 20.49 1.50
C ARG A 171 16.46 20.65 2.36
N ARG A 172 16.69 19.74 3.31
CA ARG A 172 17.87 19.78 4.21
C ARG A 172 19.03 18.97 3.70
N THR A 173 18.79 17.88 2.97
CA THR A 173 19.82 16.92 2.54
C THR A 173 20.21 17.05 1.07
N GLY A 174 19.47 17.85 0.28
CA GLY A 174 19.64 17.92 -1.17
C GLY A 174 19.36 16.56 -1.82
N ASP A 175 20.01 16.29 -2.96
CA ASP A 175 19.87 15.00 -3.67
C ASP A 175 20.77 13.89 -3.14
N ARG A 176 21.62 14.20 -2.17
CA ARG A 176 22.40 13.22 -1.42
C ARG A 176 21.50 12.46 -0.45
N HIS A 177 21.84 11.23 -0.12
CA HIS A 177 21.11 10.42 0.88
C HIS A 177 19.63 10.11 0.56
N ALA A 178 19.35 9.59 -0.64
CA ALA A 178 18.00 9.16 -1.04
C ALA A 178 17.37 8.17 -0.04
N TRP A 179 18.16 7.25 0.51
CA TRP A 179 17.72 6.31 1.53
C TRP A 179 17.18 7.00 2.79
N LEU A 180 17.79 8.11 3.21
CA LEU A 180 17.34 8.84 4.40
C LEU A 180 15.99 9.52 4.17
N ARG A 181 15.74 10.01 2.95
CA ARG A 181 14.45 10.59 2.59
C ARG A 181 13.35 9.52 2.60
N ALA A 182 13.61 8.42 1.92
CA ALA A 182 12.68 7.29 1.85
C ALA A 182 12.42 6.71 3.24
N THR A 183 13.45 6.26 3.96
CA THR A 183 13.28 5.64 5.28
C THR A 183 12.73 6.62 6.32
N GLY A 184 13.17 7.88 6.31
CA GLY A 184 12.73 8.88 7.28
C GLY A 184 11.28 9.30 7.10
N SER A 185 10.80 9.47 5.85
CA SER A 185 9.39 9.76 5.61
C SER A 185 8.52 8.55 5.92
N THR A 186 8.94 7.37 5.47
CA THR A 186 8.25 6.10 5.73
C THR A 186 8.15 5.80 7.23
N ALA A 187 9.18 6.08 8.02
CA ALA A 187 9.13 5.85 9.47
C ALA A 187 7.97 6.59 10.14
N VAL A 188 7.76 7.85 9.79
CA VAL A 188 6.68 8.65 10.40
C VAL A 188 5.32 8.30 9.80
N SER A 189 5.23 8.15 8.48
CA SER A 189 3.97 7.81 7.80
C SER A 189 3.45 6.45 8.24
N GLN A 190 4.34 5.45 8.38
CA GLN A 190 3.97 4.11 8.80
C GLN A 190 3.59 4.01 10.29
N LEU A 191 4.19 4.84 11.13
CA LEU A 191 3.74 4.94 12.52
C LEU A 191 2.26 5.35 12.56
N ILE A 192 1.90 6.40 11.83
CA ILE A 192 0.54 6.90 11.79
C ILE A 192 -0.41 5.90 11.12
N ASP A 193 -0.03 5.35 9.98
CA ASP A 193 -0.82 4.35 9.25
C ASP A 193 -1.11 3.14 10.14
N SER A 194 -0.10 2.56 10.80
CA SER A 194 -0.25 1.36 11.63
C SER A 194 -1.21 1.56 12.80
N PHE A 195 -1.23 2.74 13.40
CA PHE A 195 -2.11 3.01 14.53
C PHE A 195 -3.49 3.52 14.10
N VAL A 196 -3.58 4.33 13.05
CA VAL A 196 -4.87 4.87 12.58
C VAL A 196 -5.78 3.75 12.06
N VAL A 197 -5.26 2.84 11.23
CA VAL A 197 -6.06 1.73 10.71
C VAL A 197 -6.61 0.85 11.83
N LEU A 198 -5.76 0.46 12.79
CA LEU A 198 -6.19 -0.40 13.90
C LEU A 198 -7.17 0.32 14.84
N TYR A 199 -6.95 1.61 15.09
CA TYR A 199 -7.82 2.38 15.93
C TYR A 199 -9.25 2.47 15.37
N ILE A 200 -9.35 2.83 14.09
CA ILE A 200 -10.65 2.96 13.42
C ILE A 200 -11.32 1.59 13.27
N ALA A 201 -10.58 0.60 12.77
CA ALA A 201 -11.14 -0.72 12.46
C ALA A 201 -11.54 -1.53 13.70
N PHE A 202 -10.73 -1.47 14.76
CA PHE A 202 -10.84 -2.42 15.88
C PHE A 202 -11.13 -1.78 17.24
N VAL A 203 -10.73 -0.53 17.48
CA VAL A 203 -11.07 0.16 18.73
C VAL A 203 -12.44 0.85 18.60
N LEU A 204 -12.64 1.64 17.53
CA LEU A 204 -13.93 2.29 17.25
C LEU A 204 -14.93 1.31 16.62
N GLY A 205 -14.45 0.34 15.88
CA GLY A 205 -15.27 -0.69 15.24
C GLY A 205 -15.89 -1.67 16.22
N PRO A 206 -16.69 -2.63 15.73
CA PRO A 206 -17.50 -3.53 16.57
C PRO A 206 -16.70 -4.43 17.52
N GLN A 207 -15.40 -4.60 17.30
CA GLN A 207 -14.56 -5.48 18.11
C GLN A 207 -14.13 -4.86 19.46
N HIS A 208 -14.19 -3.52 19.59
CA HIS A 208 -13.90 -2.77 20.81
C HIS A 208 -12.61 -3.23 21.53
N TRP A 209 -11.50 -3.30 20.77
CA TRP A 209 -10.22 -3.75 21.33
C TRP A 209 -9.80 -2.93 22.54
N GLN A 210 -9.25 -3.63 23.52
CA GLN A 210 -8.60 -2.99 24.66
C GLN A 210 -7.37 -2.21 24.21
N MET A 211 -7.06 -1.11 24.87
CA MET A 211 -5.95 -0.24 24.51
C MET A 211 -4.60 -0.96 24.57
N SER A 212 -4.40 -1.90 25.48
CA SER A 212 -3.19 -2.73 25.57
C SER A 212 -2.98 -3.60 24.33
N LEU A 213 -4.03 -4.25 23.82
CA LEU A 213 -4.00 -5.04 22.58
C LEU A 213 -3.73 -4.16 21.37
N PHE A 214 -4.43 -3.03 21.27
CA PHE A 214 -4.22 -2.03 20.21
C PHE A 214 -2.77 -1.55 20.16
N LEU A 215 -2.17 -1.19 21.31
CA LEU A 215 -0.79 -0.75 21.37
C LEU A 215 0.19 -1.87 21.02
N ALA A 216 -0.03 -3.10 21.50
CA ALA A 216 0.82 -4.24 21.21
C ALA A 216 0.83 -4.58 19.71
N VAL A 217 -0.34 -4.77 19.10
CA VAL A 217 -0.49 -5.09 17.68
C VAL A 217 -0.01 -3.94 16.80
N GLY A 218 -0.33 -2.69 17.15
CA GLY A 218 0.13 -1.50 16.42
C GLY A 218 1.65 -1.38 16.40
N THR A 219 2.31 -1.64 17.53
CA THR A 219 3.78 -1.64 17.63
C THR A 219 4.40 -2.74 16.76
N LEU A 220 3.86 -3.96 16.78
CA LEU A 220 4.36 -5.07 15.97
C LEU A 220 4.18 -4.80 14.47
N ASN A 221 3.02 -4.31 14.06
CA ASN A 221 2.77 -3.93 12.67
C ASN A 221 3.74 -2.84 12.20
N TYR A 222 3.96 -1.83 13.04
CA TYR A 222 4.92 -0.76 12.74
C TYR A 222 6.35 -1.31 12.59
N LEU A 223 6.80 -2.12 13.54
CA LEU A 223 8.15 -2.73 13.49
C LEU A 223 8.32 -3.60 12.24
N TYR A 224 7.34 -4.45 11.93
CA TYR A 224 7.35 -5.26 10.72
C TYR A 224 7.48 -4.39 9.45
N LYS A 225 6.64 -3.36 9.31
CA LYS A 225 6.66 -2.47 8.16
C LYS A 225 7.99 -1.72 8.04
N MET A 226 8.58 -1.29 9.16
CA MET A 226 9.89 -0.64 9.18
C MET A 226 11.01 -1.57 8.75
N LEU A 227 11.03 -2.81 9.26
CA LEU A 227 12.02 -3.81 8.85
C LEU A 227 11.90 -4.14 7.36
N ALA A 228 10.67 -4.31 6.86
CA ALA A 228 10.41 -4.53 5.44
C ALA A 228 10.86 -3.34 4.58
N ALA A 229 10.58 -2.10 5.00
CA ALA A 229 11.01 -0.90 4.29
C ALA A 229 12.54 -0.81 4.20
N ILE A 230 13.25 -1.11 5.30
CA ILE A 230 14.73 -1.13 5.32
C ILE A 230 15.26 -2.25 4.41
N ALA A 231 14.69 -3.44 4.47
CA ALA A 231 15.10 -4.58 3.65
C ALA A 231 14.91 -4.31 2.14
N LEU A 232 13.97 -3.44 1.78
CA LEU A 232 13.68 -3.09 0.40
C LEU A 232 14.45 -1.85 -0.12
N ILE A 233 15.32 -1.22 0.69
CA ILE A 233 16.17 -0.10 0.22
C ILE A 233 16.96 -0.46 -1.07
N PRO A 234 17.55 -1.66 -1.21
CA PRO A 234 18.23 -2.02 -2.45
C PRO A 234 17.31 -1.94 -3.69
N LEU A 235 16.03 -2.30 -3.53
CA LEU A 235 15.04 -2.24 -4.63
C LEU A 235 14.80 -0.79 -5.09
N LEU A 236 14.85 0.19 -4.19
CA LEU A 236 14.76 1.61 -4.54
C LEU A 236 15.91 2.01 -5.50
N TYR A 237 17.13 1.55 -5.22
CA TYR A 237 18.29 1.85 -6.09
C TYR A 237 18.19 1.13 -7.44
N VAL A 238 17.69 -0.12 -7.46
CA VAL A 238 17.43 -0.85 -8.71
C VAL A 238 16.36 -0.14 -9.55
N ALA A 239 15.28 0.31 -8.93
CA ALA A 239 14.24 1.09 -9.61
C ALA A 239 14.81 2.39 -10.22
N ARG A 240 15.63 3.13 -9.46
CA ARG A 240 16.32 4.33 -9.97
C ARG A 240 17.21 4.03 -11.17
N ALA A 241 18.04 2.98 -11.09
CA ALA A 241 18.90 2.57 -12.21
C ALA A 241 18.07 2.19 -13.45
N GLY A 242 16.96 1.47 -13.25
CA GLY A 242 16.02 1.12 -14.32
C GLY A 242 15.39 2.35 -14.98
N ILE A 243 14.96 3.33 -14.19
CA ILE A 243 14.39 4.59 -14.69
C ILE A 243 15.43 5.38 -15.49
N HIS A 244 16.64 5.55 -14.95
CA HIS A 244 17.73 6.22 -15.68
C HIS A 244 18.07 5.55 -17.01
N ARG A 245 18.03 4.22 -17.05
CA ARG A 245 18.24 3.46 -18.29
C ARG A 245 17.09 3.62 -19.28
N TYR A 246 15.84 3.70 -18.79
CA TYR A 246 14.64 3.78 -19.63
C TYR A 246 14.44 5.16 -20.26
N VAL A 247 14.46 6.24 -19.43
CA VAL A 247 14.22 7.61 -19.91
C VAL A 247 15.50 8.33 -20.34
N GLY A 248 16.68 7.82 -19.99
CA GLY A 248 17.97 8.45 -20.16
C GLY A 248 18.37 9.33 -18.98
N SER A 249 19.66 9.35 -18.62
CA SER A 249 20.15 10.03 -17.40
C SER A 249 19.90 11.53 -17.39
N ALA A 250 20.00 12.22 -18.54
CA ALA A 250 19.73 13.64 -18.65
C ALA A 250 18.26 13.97 -18.34
N ARG A 251 17.34 13.20 -18.94
CA ARG A 251 15.89 13.39 -18.72
C ARG A 251 15.49 13.02 -17.29
N ALA A 252 16.07 11.96 -16.72
CA ALA A 252 15.84 11.59 -15.32
C ALA A 252 16.25 12.73 -14.37
N ALA A 253 17.42 13.34 -14.58
CA ALA A 253 17.88 14.48 -13.78
C ALA A 253 16.96 15.70 -13.93
N GLU A 254 16.47 15.99 -15.14
CA GLU A 254 15.50 17.05 -15.38
C GLU A 254 14.20 16.82 -14.61
N LEU A 255 13.63 15.61 -14.66
CA LEU A 255 12.42 15.25 -13.92
C LEU A 255 12.63 15.43 -12.40
N GLN A 256 13.77 14.97 -11.87
CA GLN A 256 14.12 15.14 -10.45
C GLN A 256 14.23 16.63 -10.05
N ALA A 257 14.81 17.46 -10.91
CA ALA A 257 14.91 18.90 -10.67
C ALA A 257 13.54 19.58 -10.67
N GLN A 258 12.67 19.23 -11.63
CA GLN A 258 11.30 19.74 -11.70
C GLN A 258 10.47 19.28 -10.47
N ALA A 259 10.59 18.02 -10.07
CA ALA A 259 9.93 17.48 -8.88
C ALA A 259 10.41 18.13 -7.57
N ALA A 260 11.64 18.64 -7.53
CA ALA A 260 12.20 19.34 -6.37
C ALA A 260 11.68 20.77 -6.24
N ALA A 261 11.34 21.41 -7.35
CA ALA A 261 10.87 22.79 -7.43
C ALA A 261 9.36 22.95 -7.14
N GLY A 262 8.54 21.88 -7.29
CA GLY A 262 7.09 21.87 -7.07
C GLY A 262 6.69 21.26 -5.74
#